data_c18a7586b7b6751ae5db4c97d48c82c4
#
_entry.id   c18a7586b7b6751ae5db4c97d48c82c4
#
_cell.length_a   1.000
_cell.length_b   1.000
_cell.length_c   1.000
_cell.angle_alpha   90.00
_cell.angle_beta   90.00
_cell.angle_gamma   90.00
#
_symmetry.space_group_name_H-M   'P 1'
#
loop_
_entity.id
_entity.type
_entity.pdbx_description
1 polymer ?
#
loop_
_entity_poly.entity_id
_entity_poly.type
_entity_poly.pdbx_seq_one_letter_code
_entity_poly.pdbx_strand_id
1 'polypeptide(L)'
;MKDEKYKREEDRKFRRISIRFGLETPEFRGMGIQISSRGLFIPTNNPIFVKGSRLKIEIQCPKGCFLVGAIVRHAKKVLPHLVPVDRPGMGVEFIDPPQELRDFLTSL
;
A
#
# COMPACT_ATOMS: atom_id res chain seq x y z
N MET A 1 -19.96 -21.33 -8.26
CA MET A 1 -18.58 -21.69 -7.90
C MET A 1 -17.57 -20.75 -8.50
N LYS A 2 -17.58 -20.58 -9.81
CA LYS A 2 -16.71 -19.58 -10.43
C LYS A 2 -16.97 -18.18 -9.91
N ASP A 3 -18.23 -17.89 -9.66
CA ASP A 3 -18.64 -16.57 -9.17
C ASP A 3 -18.13 -16.27 -7.76
N GLU A 4 -18.12 -17.26 -6.88
CA GLU A 4 -17.59 -17.10 -5.53
C GLU A 4 -16.09 -16.80 -5.54
N LYS A 5 -15.35 -17.56 -6.34
CA LYS A 5 -13.92 -17.35 -6.47
C LYS A 5 -13.60 -15.98 -7.04
N TYR A 6 -14.38 -15.57 -8.03
CA TYR A 6 -14.27 -14.26 -8.64
C TYR A 6 -14.57 -13.14 -7.66
N LYS A 7 -15.64 -13.29 -6.86
CA LYS A 7 -16.01 -12.32 -5.84
C LYS A 7 -14.93 -12.14 -4.79
N ARG A 8 -14.26 -13.23 -4.37
CA ARG A 8 -13.16 -13.13 -3.40
C ARG A 8 -12.01 -12.30 -3.93
N GLU A 9 -11.67 -12.49 -5.20
CA GLU A 9 -10.60 -11.70 -5.80
C GLU A 9 -10.99 -10.22 -5.89
N GLU A 10 -12.24 -9.95 -6.23
CA GLU A 10 -12.74 -8.57 -6.25
C GLU A 10 -12.72 -7.95 -4.87
N ASP A 11 -13.16 -8.69 -3.86
CA ASP A 11 -13.15 -8.21 -2.48
C ASP A 11 -11.73 -7.84 -2.03
N ARG A 12 -10.75 -8.65 -2.38
CA ARG A 12 -9.34 -8.34 -2.08
C ARG A 12 -8.87 -7.08 -2.78
N LYS A 13 -9.28 -6.88 -4.03
CA LYS A 13 -8.90 -5.70 -4.79
C LYS A 13 -9.40 -4.41 -4.16
N PHE A 14 -10.56 -4.45 -3.52
CA PHE A 14 -11.17 -3.29 -2.91
C PHE A 14 -10.84 -3.12 -1.44
N ARG A 15 -10.09 -4.02 -0.86
CA ARG A 15 -9.68 -3.85 0.52
C ARG A 15 -8.72 -2.69 0.64
N ARG A 16 -8.89 -1.95 1.74
CA ARG A 16 -8.09 -0.78 2.02
C ARG A 16 -7.58 -0.86 3.43
N ILE A 17 -6.42 -0.30 3.67
CA ILE A 17 -5.84 -0.24 4.98
C ILE A 17 -5.29 1.17 5.22
N SER A 18 -5.55 1.72 6.38
CA SER A 18 -5.02 3.03 6.74
C SER A 18 -3.55 2.91 7.06
N ILE A 19 -2.76 3.80 6.49
CA ILE A 19 -1.32 3.82 6.70
C ILE A 19 -0.81 5.24 6.89
N ARG A 20 0.41 5.32 7.38
CA ARG A 20 1.22 6.53 7.31
C ARG A 20 2.53 6.14 6.65
N PHE A 21 3.10 7.05 5.90
CA PHE A 21 4.33 6.76 5.18
C PHE A 21 5.21 7.99 5.06
N GLY A 22 6.50 7.79 4.87
CA GLY A 22 7.46 8.87 4.69
C GLY A 22 8.87 8.32 4.56
N LEU A 23 9.83 9.20 4.29
CA LEU A 23 11.22 8.80 4.11
C LEU A 23 11.90 8.47 5.44
N GLU A 24 11.92 9.40 6.36
CA GLU A 24 12.54 9.20 7.67
C GLU A 24 11.52 8.82 8.74
N THR A 25 10.36 9.42 8.66
CA THR A 25 9.25 9.13 9.57
C THR A 25 7.97 8.95 8.77
N PRO A 26 7.02 8.18 9.28
CA PRO A 26 5.73 7.99 8.59
C PRO A 26 4.80 9.16 8.87
N GLU A 27 5.06 10.30 8.25
CA GLU A 27 4.34 11.55 8.53
C GLU A 27 3.13 11.81 7.66
N PHE A 28 3.02 11.15 6.50
CA PHE A 28 1.91 11.36 5.57
C PHE A 28 0.85 10.30 5.75
N ARG A 29 -0.39 10.73 5.86
CA ARG A 29 -1.52 9.81 5.93
C ARG A 29 -1.91 9.33 4.55
N GLY A 30 -2.28 8.07 4.45
CA GLY A 30 -2.72 7.51 3.18
C GLY A 30 -3.44 6.20 3.36
N MET A 31 -3.72 5.59 2.23
CA MET A 31 -4.36 4.28 2.18
C MET A 31 -3.49 3.33 1.42
N GLY A 32 -3.45 2.07 1.86
CA GLY A 32 -2.87 1.00 1.08
C GLY A 32 -3.97 0.21 0.40
N ILE A 33 -3.78 -0.11 -0.86
CA ILE A 33 -4.67 -0.97 -1.64
C ILE A 33 -3.84 -2.03 -2.36
N GLN A 34 -4.49 -2.97 -3.04
CA GLN A 34 -3.82 -4.08 -3.71
C GLN A 34 -2.84 -4.78 -2.77
N ILE A 35 -3.35 -5.09 -1.60
CA ILE A 35 -2.55 -5.51 -0.45
C ILE A 35 -2.13 -6.97 -0.59
N SER A 36 -0.87 -7.23 -0.29
CA SER A 36 -0.34 -8.60 -0.20
C SER A 36 0.67 -8.66 0.94
N SER A 37 1.16 -9.86 1.23
CA SER A 37 2.19 -10.03 2.24
C SER A 37 3.53 -9.39 1.83
N ARG A 38 3.68 -9.06 0.55
CA ARG A 38 4.92 -8.47 0.02
C ARG A 38 4.90 -6.97 -0.05
N GLY A 39 3.74 -6.36 -0.16
CA GLY A 39 3.64 -4.93 -0.34
C GLY A 39 2.23 -4.46 -0.62
N LEU A 40 2.13 -3.21 -1.04
CA LEU A 40 0.85 -2.60 -1.35
C LEU A 40 1.04 -1.43 -2.30
N PHE A 41 -0.06 -0.90 -2.79
CA PHE A 41 -0.05 0.32 -3.58
C PHE A 41 -0.59 1.47 -2.74
N ILE A 42 0.08 2.62 -2.80
CA ILE A 42 -0.32 3.83 -2.09
C ILE A 42 -0.81 4.83 -3.12
N PRO A 43 -2.14 4.99 -3.30
CA PRO A 43 -2.65 6.04 -4.17
C PRO A 43 -2.37 7.40 -3.54
N THR A 44 -1.71 8.26 -4.27
CA THR A 44 -1.35 9.60 -3.78
C THR A 44 -0.96 10.48 -4.96
N ASN A 45 -1.28 11.77 -4.86
CA ASN A 45 -0.82 12.76 -5.83
C ASN A 45 0.46 13.44 -5.33
N ASN A 46 0.61 13.55 -4.02
CA ASN A 46 1.72 14.26 -3.41
C ASN A 46 1.76 13.90 -1.91
N PRO A 47 2.87 13.38 -1.39
CA PRO A 47 4.13 13.19 -2.12
C PRO A 47 4.18 11.89 -2.90
N ILE A 48 4.93 11.88 -3.98
CA ILE A 48 5.29 10.67 -4.71
C ILE A 48 6.82 10.58 -4.74
N PHE A 49 7.37 9.61 -4.05
CA PHE A 49 8.81 9.42 -3.99
C PHE A 49 9.26 8.57 -5.17
N VAL A 50 10.47 8.83 -5.64
CA VAL A 50 10.97 8.15 -6.82
C VAL A 50 11.25 6.67 -6.58
N LYS A 51 11.23 5.87 -7.65
CA LYS A 51 11.56 4.46 -7.60
C LYS A 51 12.93 4.28 -6.93
N GLY A 52 13.01 3.30 -6.02
CA GLY A 52 14.21 3.02 -5.25
C GLY A 52 14.26 3.73 -3.91
N SER A 53 13.37 4.70 -3.66
CA SER A 53 13.31 5.35 -2.37
C SER A 53 12.91 4.36 -1.28
N ARG A 54 13.53 4.50 -0.11
CA ARG A 54 13.17 3.70 1.06
C ARG A 54 12.22 4.49 1.92
N LEU A 55 11.11 3.86 2.28
CA LEU A 55 10.07 4.47 3.09
C LEU A 55 9.95 3.75 4.42
N LYS A 56 9.44 4.47 5.40
CA LYS A 56 8.92 3.89 6.63
C LYS A 56 7.41 3.95 6.55
N ILE A 57 6.76 2.83 6.77
CA ILE A 57 5.31 2.72 6.69
C ILE A 57 4.78 2.24 8.03
N GLU A 58 3.80 2.97 8.54
CA GLU A 58 3.06 2.58 9.72
C GLU A 58 1.70 2.06 9.26
N ILE A 59 1.44 0.79 9.55
CA ILE A 59 0.21 0.13 9.13
C ILE A 59 -0.72 0.03 10.32
N GLN A 60 -1.93 0.56 10.20
CA GLN A 60 -2.95 0.51 11.24
C GLN A 60 -3.63 -0.85 11.23
N CYS A 61 -3.77 -1.44 12.41
CA CYS A 61 -4.48 -2.70 12.56
C CYS A 61 -5.27 -2.68 13.87
N PRO A 62 -6.24 -3.60 14.05
CA PRO A 62 -7.11 -3.56 15.22
C PRO A 62 -6.40 -3.60 16.56
N LYS A 63 -5.25 -4.24 16.63
CA LYS A 63 -4.49 -4.40 17.86
C LYS A 63 -3.37 -3.40 18.04
N GLY A 64 -3.22 -2.45 17.12
CA GLY A 64 -2.15 -1.47 17.17
C GLY A 64 -1.61 -1.13 15.80
N CYS A 65 -0.32 -0.86 15.73
CA CYS A 65 0.34 -0.47 14.48
C CYS A 65 1.56 -1.33 14.23
N PHE A 66 1.81 -1.60 12.96
CA PHE A 66 3.10 -2.17 12.53
C PHE A 66 3.91 -1.08 11.86
N LEU A 67 5.18 -0.97 12.26
CA LEU A 67 6.14 -0.12 11.57
C LEU A 67 7.03 -1.01 10.72
N VAL A 68 7.08 -0.75 9.42
CA VAL A 68 7.84 -1.57 8.49
C VAL A 68 8.56 -0.69 7.46
N GLY A 69 9.76 -1.11 7.06
CA GLY A 69 10.46 -0.48 5.95
C GLY A 69 9.92 -0.98 4.63
N ALA A 70 10.00 -0.14 3.62
CA ALA A 70 9.58 -0.51 2.27
C ALA A 70 10.42 0.22 1.24
N ILE A 71 10.43 -0.31 0.03
CA ILE A 71 11.11 0.33 -1.09
C ILE A 71 10.10 0.60 -2.21
N VAL A 72 10.19 1.78 -2.81
CA VAL A 72 9.33 2.15 -3.93
C VAL A 72 9.77 1.38 -5.17
N ARG A 73 8.91 0.50 -5.67
CA ARG A 73 9.18 -0.28 -6.88
C ARG A 73 8.60 0.37 -8.12
N HIS A 74 7.48 1.07 -7.97
CA HIS A 74 6.84 1.80 -9.05
C HIS A 74 6.38 3.14 -8.51
N ALA A 75 6.60 4.19 -9.29
CA ALA A 75 6.13 5.52 -8.95
C ALA A 75 5.49 6.11 -10.20
N LYS A 76 4.26 6.59 -10.05
CA LYS A 76 3.50 7.10 -11.18
C LYS A 76 2.90 8.44 -10.83
N LYS A 77 3.34 9.48 -11.54
CA LYS A 77 2.75 10.81 -11.47
C LYS A 77 1.81 10.95 -12.65
N VAL A 78 0.66 11.52 -12.39
CA VAL A 78 -0.36 11.72 -13.42
C VAL A 78 -0.70 13.19 -13.47
N LEU A 79 -0.76 13.74 -14.69
CA LEU A 79 -1.17 15.13 -14.88
C LEU A 79 -2.60 15.30 -14.33
N PRO A 80 -2.92 16.45 -13.73
CA PRO A 80 -4.22 16.63 -13.06
C PRO A 80 -5.43 16.28 -13.90
N HIS A 81 -5.39 16.60 -15.19
CA HIS A 81 -6.51 16.32 -16.08
C HIS A 81 -6.65 14.84 -16.45
N LEU A 82 -5.65 14.02 -16.17
CA LEU A 82 -5.67 12.59 -16.46
C LEU A 82 -6.02 11.74 -15.23
N VAL A 83 -6.09 12.35 -14.04
CA VAL A 83 -6.39 11.62 -12.81
C VAL A 83 -7.68 10.79 -12.89
N PRO A 84 -8.76 11.25 -13.52
CA PRO A 84 -9.97 10.45 -13.64
C PRO A 84 -9.80 9.14 -14.41
N VAL A 85 -8.84 9.07 -15.34
CA VAL A 85 -8.62 7.87 -16.16
C VAL A 85 -7.39 7.09 -15.76
N ASP A 86 -6.55 7.66 -14.90
CA ASP A 86 -5.33 7.02 -14.44
C ASP A 86 -5.12 7.31 -12.96
N ARG A 87 -4.38 6.45 -12.28
CA ARG A 87 -4.21 6.57 -10.83
C ARG A 87 -2.76 6.83 -10.48
N PRO A 88 -2.47 8.02 -9.93
CA PRO A 88 -1.12 8.29 -9.43
C PRO A 88 -0.87 7.56 -8.11
N GLY A 89 0.37 7.27 -7.83
CA GLY A 89 0.75 6.66 -6.59
C GLY A 89 2.05 5.89 -6.67
N MET A 90 2.26 5.07 -5.65
CA MET A 90 3.49 4.29 -5.50
C MET A 90 3.16 2.84 -5.17
N GLY A 91 3.75 1.92 -5.93
CA GLY A 91 3.79 0.52 -5.56
C GLY A 91 5.02 0.28 -4.70
N VAL A 92 4.84 -0.25 -3.50
CA VAL A 92 5.93 -0.46 -2.56
C VAL A 92 6.05 -1.93 -2.17
N GLU A 93 7.27 -2.36 -1.93
CA GLU A 93 7.58 -3.70 -1.46
C GLU A 93 8.17 -3.59 -0.06
N PHE A 94 7.64 -4.38 0.88
CA PHE A 94 8.14 -4.38 2.26
C PHE A 94 9.54 -4.98 2.35
N ILE A 95 10.34 -4.44 3.26
CA ILE A 95 11.68 -4.93 3.57
C ILE A 95 11.58 -5.67 4.90
N ASP A 96 11.86 -6.98 4.88
CA ASP A 96 11.83 -7.83 6.06
C ASP A 96 10.60 -7.63 6.94
N PRO A 97 9.39 -7.76 6.38
CA PRO A 97 8.19 -7.59 7.20
C PRO A 97 8.11 -8.69 8.26
N PRO A 98 7.74 -8.34 9.51
CA PRO A 98 7.58 -9.37 10.54
C PRO A 98 6.46 -10.34 10.19
N GLN A 99 6.57 -11.57 10.68
CA GLN A 99 5.60 -12.62 10.35
C GLN A 99 4.18 -12.22 10.77
N GLU A 100 4.05 -11.55 11.90
CA GLU A 100 2.75 -11.09 12.37
C GLU A 100 2.09 -10.13 11.38
N LEU A 101 2.88 -9.25 10.76
CA LEU A 101 2.37 -8.35 9.73
C LEU A 101 1.96 -9.12 8.49
N ARG A 102 2.77 -10.08 8.05
CA ARG A 102 2.42 -10.93 6.90
C ARG A 102 1.10 -11.65 7.13
N ASP A 103 0.94 -12.22 8.31
CA ASP A 103 -0.28 -12.95 8.67
C ASP A 103 -1.49 -12.02 8.65
N PHE A 104 -1.35 -10.83 9.20
CA PHE A 104 -2.40 -9.83 9.20
C PHE A 104 -2.81 -9.44 7.77
N LEU A 105 -1.83 -9.15 6.93
CA LEU A 105 -2.10 -8.73 5.54
C LEU A 105 -2.73 -9.84 4.73
N THR A 106 -2.32 -11.08 4.96
CA THR A 106 -2.88 -12.25 4.28
C THR A 106 -4.32 -12.50 4.71
N SER A 107 -4.68 -12.14 5.93
CA SER A 107 -6.02 -12.35 6.47
C SER A 107 -7.05 -11.31 6.01
N LEU A 108 -6.62 -10.25 5.39
CA LEU A 108 -7.52 -9.18 4.93
C LEU A 108 -8.46 -9.61 3.81
#